data_9ab8883a2c2c7d13fdf8041286d02796
#
_entry.id   9ab8883a2c2c7d13fdf8041286d02796
#
_cell.length_a   1.000
_cell.length_b   1.000
_cell.length_c   1.000
_cell.angle_alpha   90.00
_cell.angle_beta   90.00
_cell.angle_gamma   90.00
#
_symmetry.space_group_name_H-M   'P 1'
#
loop_
_entity.id
_entity.type
_entity.pdbx_description
1 polymer ?
#
loop_
_entity_poly.entity_id
_entity_poly.type
_entity_poly.pdbx_seq_one_letter_code
_entity_poly.pdbx_strand_id
1 'polypeptide(L)'
;MTDRWCANCLYAYWSKNMKRNAGRDNCFPVGPVCSNHPDSPGELCEVPAGGICRNYRPRPPDPSGETVRRICMAHGGFVLVDAADYEWLSRHTWTVHSGYAARYEKGKLIFMHREIMNPPPGMVVDHIDGNKPNNCRSNLRNCTRQENLQNRPKRLDSASRFKGIYYEKRPGKWHARADLDGEQFRTGLMDDEVQAARAYDRLAVELFGAFAYLNFPEDWTPERRSEAFAKKETIHALRQAKAEKAQRREAKRQEQAGRRTPEQ
;
A
#
# COMPACT_ATOMS: atom_id res chain seq x y z
N MET A 1 -8.06 24.12 -8.39
CA MET A 1 -9.00 22.96 -8.33
C MET A 1 -8.42 21.89 -9.22
N THR A 2 -7.88 20.83 -8.63
CA THR A 2 -7.35 19.69 -9.41
C THR A 2 -8.54 18.88 -9.88
N ASP A 3 -8.74 18.82 -11.19
CA ASP A 3 -9.83 18.08 -11.80
C ASP A 3 -9.70 16.59 -11.47
N ARG A 4 -10.64 16.08 -10.70
CA ARG A 4 -10.73 14.67 -10.31
C ARG A 4 -11.35 13.86 -11.45
N TRP A 5 -10.55 13.48 -12.43
CA TRP A 5 -11.02 12.75 -13.60
C TRP A 5 -10.39 11.35 -13.63
N CYS A 6 -11.09 10.33 -14.11
CA CYS A 6 -10.53 8.99 -14.25
C CYS A 6 -9.22 8.97 -15.04
N ALA A 7 -9.06 9.84 -16.04
CA ALA A 7 -7.82 9.97 -16.79
C ALA A 7 -6.61 10.36 -15.91
N ASN A 8 -6.84 11.03 -14.79
CA ASN A 8 -5.81 11.47 -13.83
C ASN A 8 -5.72 10.55 -12.60
N CYS A 9 -6.40 9.41 -12.62
CA CYS A 9 -6.37 8.44 -11.54
C CYS A 9 -5.15 7.53 -11.65
N LEU A 10 -4.57 7.16 -10.50
CA LEU A 10 -3.46 6.22 -10.39
C LEU A 10 -3.77 4.85 -11.03
N TYR A 11 -5.02 4.41 -10.97
CA TYR A 11 -5.47 3.12 -11.47
C TYR A 11 -5.92 3.14 -12.95
N ALA A 12 -6.00 4.32 -13.56
CA ALA A 12 -6.35 4.45 -14.96
C ALA A 12 -5.10 4.39 -15.85
N TYR A 13 -5.16 3.63 -16.92
CA TYR A 13 -4.12 3.58 -17.94
C TYR A 13 -4.72 3.47 -19.33
N TRP A 14 -3.98 3.96 -20.32
CA TRP A 14 -4.36 3.89 -21.71
C TRP A 14 -3.91 2.55 -22.28
N SER A 15 -4.85 1.64 -22.57
CA SER A 15 -4.52 0.36 -23.18
C SER A 15 -4.47 0.49 -24.71
N LYS A 16 -3.29 0.28 -25.27
CA LYS A 16 -3.13 0.09 -26.73
C LYS A 16 -3.44 -1.34 -27.20
N ASN A 17 -3.60 -2.29 -26.26
CA ASN A 17 -3.60 -3.74 -26.57
C ASN A 17 -4.95 -4.45 -26.45
N MET A 18 -6.07 -3.77 -26.25
CA MET A 18 -7.38 -4.42 -26.34
C MET A 18 -7.76 -4.86 -27.79
N LYS A 19 -6.90 -4.58 -28.77
CA LYS A 19 -7.11 -4.94 -30.19
C LYS A 19 -7.08 -6.45 -30.49
N ARG A 20 -6.69 -7.32 -29.57
CA ARG A 20 -6.48 -8.76 -29.88
C ARG A 20 -7.71 -9.64 -29.75
N ASN A 21 -8.77 -9.23 -29.06
CA ASN A 21 -9.95 -10.06 -28.80
C ASN A 21 -11.25 -9.56 -29.42
N ALA A 22 -11.25 -8.52 -30.22
CA ALA A 22 -12.43 -8.04 -30.91
C ALA A 22 -12.32 -8.33 -32.43
N GLY A 23 -13.41 -8.85 -32.99
CA GLY A 23 -13.50 -9.18 -34.38
C GLY A 23 -13.20 -8.01 -35.34
N ARG A 24 -13.03 -8.33 -36.59
CA ARG A 24 -12.36 -7.57 -37.66
C ARG A 24 -12.79 -6.12 -37.93
N ASP A 25 -13.75 -5.53 -37.21
CA ASP A 25 -14.32 -4.23 -37.55
C ASP A 25 -14.26 -3.23 -36.37
N ASN A 26 -13.06 -2.90 -35.87
CA ASN A 26 -13.06 -2.00 -34.74
C ASN A 26 -11.98 -0.94 -34.69
N CYS A 27 -12.44 0.28 -34.90
CA CYS A 27 -11.89 1.46 -34.25
C CYS A 27 -12.37 1.49 -32.79
N PHE A 28 -11.54 1.08 -31.84
CA PHE A 28 -11.83 1.29 -30.43
C PHE A 28 -11.59 2.75 -30.06
N PRO A 29 -12.50 3.38 -29.30
CA PRO A 29 -12.19 4.63 -28.66
C PRO A 29 -11.00 4.42 -27.75
N VAL A 30 -9.97 5.22 -27.93
CA VAL A 30 -8.77 5.23 -27.10
C VAL A 30 -9.17 5.91 -25.78
N GLY A 31 -9.85 5.16 -24.90
CA GLY A 31 -10.27 5.62 -23.58
C GLY A 31 -9.37 5.08 -22.48
N PRO A 32 -9.32 5.74 -21.33
CA PRO A 32 -8.67 5.19 -20.16
C PRO A 32 -9.42 3.95 -19.66
N VAL A 33 -8.68 2.90 -19.28
CA VAL A 33 -9.21 1.72 -18.61
C VAL A 33 -8.80 1.75 -17.12
N CYS A 34 -9.67 1.30 -16.26
CA CYS A 34 -9.43 1.28 -14.82
C CYS A 34 -9.36 -0.17 -14.31
N SER A 35 -8.33 -0.46 -13.53
CA SER A 35 -8.17 -1.76 -12.86
C SER A 35 -8.80 -1.82 -11.47
N ASN A 36 -9.36 -0.72 -10.99
CA ASN A 36 -9.95 -0.62 -9.65
C ASN A 36 -11.27 0.18 -9.67
N HIS A 37 -12.08 -0.03 -10.72
CA HIS A 37 -13.39 0.62 -10.81
C HIS A 37 -14.37 -0.04 -9.82
N PRO A 38 -15.18 0.74 -9.07
CA PRO A 38 -16.07 0.18 -8.03
C PRO A 38 -17.14 -0.76 -8.59
N ASP A 39 -17.57 -0.56 -9.84
CA ASP A 39 -18.62 -1.36 -10.47
C ASP A 39 -18.08 -2.60 -11.20
N SER A 40 -16.76 -2.73 -11.33
CA SER A 40 -16.09 -3.87 -12.01
C SER A 40 -14.80 -4.24 -11.26
N PRO A 41 -14.91 -4.66 -9.99
CA PRO A 41 -13.75 -4.96 -9.17
C PRO A 41 -12.99 -6.18 -9.70
N GLY A 42 -11.70 -6.00 -9.93
CA GLY A 42 -10.82 -7.07 -10.43
C GLY A 42 -10.76 -7.21 -11.95
N GLU A 43 -11.61 -6.50 -12.69
CA GLU A 43 -11.61 -6.48 -14.15
C GLU A 43 -11.12 -5.13 -14.70
N LEU A 44 -10.58 -5.17 -15.92
CA LEU A 44 -10.28 -3.95 -16.64
C LEU A 44 -11.57 -3.43 -17.27
N CYS A 45 -12.06 -2.31 -16.81
CA CYS A 45 -13.21 -1.67 -17.41
C CYS A 45 -12.83 -0.35 -18.10
N GLU A 46 -13.47 -0.07 -19.23
CA GLU A 46 -13.41 1.25 -19.84
C GLU A 46 -14.09 2.27 -18.93
N VAL A 47 -13.45 3.41 -18.72
CA VAL A 47 -14.00 4.49 -17.91
C VAL A 47 -14.05 5.77 -18.74
N PRO A 48 -15.09 6.60 -18.57
CA PRO A 48 -15.15 7.91 -19.20
C PRO A 48 -13.94 8.74 -18.77
N ALA A 49 -13.25 9.37 -19.70
CA ALA A 49 -12.12 10.24 -19.37
C ALA A 49 -12.47 11.33 -18.36
N GLY A 50 -13.74 11.76 -18.34
CA GLY A 50 -14.30 12.75 -17.43
C GLY A 50 -15.05 12.20 -16.22
N GLY A 51 -15.03 10.90 -15.98
CA GLY A 51 -15.71 10.28 -14.84
C GLY A 51 -14.96 10.50 -13.53
N ILE A 52 -15.71 10.61 -12.43
CA ILE A 52 -15.18 10.61 -11.07
C ILE A 52 -15.62 9.30 -10.41
N CYS A 53 -14.68 8.49 -9.97
CA CYS A 53 -15.02 7.26 -9.26
C CYS A 53 -14.64 7.34 -7.76
N ARG A 54 -15.32 6.54 -6.93
CA ARG A 54 -15.09 6.47 -5.48
C ARG A 54 -13.68 6.00 -5.11
N ASN A 55 -13.05 5.24 -5.99
CA ASN A 55 -11.70 4.73 -5.81
C ASN A 55 -10.62 5.65 -6.43
N TYR A 56 -11.01 6.88 -6.83
CA TYR A 56 -10.07 7.82 -7.40
C TYR A 56 -8.88 8.06 -6.48
N ARG A 57 -7.69 7.92 -7.07
CA ARG A 57 -6.43 8.36 -6.47
C ARG A 57 -5.75 9.30 -7.46
N PRO A 58 -5.35 10.49 -7.06
CA PRO A 58 -4.66 11.40 -7.96
C PRO A 58 -3.40 10.71 -8.47
N ARG A 59 -3.21 10.74 -9.79
CA ARG A 59 -1.94 10.35 -10.37
C ARG A 59 -0.94 11.44 -9.99
N PRO A 60 0.23 11.07 -9.45
CA PRO A 60 1.31 12.04 -9.29
C PRO A 60 1.54 12.74 -10.64
N PRO A 61 1.86 14.04 -10.65
CA PRO A 61 2.17 14.74 -11.88
C PRO A 61 3.22 13.95 -12.65
N ASP A 62 3.03 13.84 -13.97
CA ASP A 62 4.02 13.21 -14.84
C ASP A 62 5.33 14.00 -14.69
N PRO A 63 6.34 13.42 -14.09
CA PRO A 63 7.60 14.12 -13.93
C PRO A 63 8.33 14.14 -15.27
N SER A 64 7.77 14.87 -16.24
CA SER A 64 8.37 15.11 -17.56
C SER A 64 9.56 16.07 -17.52
N GLY A 65 10.16 16.24 -16.33
CA GLY A 65 11.36 17.02 -16.14
C GLY A 65 12.64 16.22 -16.39
N GLU A 66 13.79 16.90 -16.37
CA GLU A 66 15.12 16.32 -16.61
C GLU A 66 15.51 15.21 -15.61
N THR A 67 14.80 15.09 -14.48
CA THR A 67 15.10 14.14 -13.40
C THR A 67 14.47 12.77 -13.55
N VAL A 68 13.44 12.62 -14.38
CA VAL A 68 12.72 11.36 -14.62
C VAL A 68 12.60 11.05 -16.10
N ARG A 69 12.76 9.79 -16.45
CA ARG A 69 12.74 9.29 -17.83
C ARG A 69 11.74 8.14 -17.98
N ARG A 70 11.29 7.94 -19.23
CA ARG A 70 10.40 6.83 -19.60
C ARG A 70 11.17 5.75 -20.32
N ILE A 71 10.99 4.49 -19.90
CA ILE A 71 11.47 3.31 -20.61
C ILE A 71 10.25 2.61 -21.20
N CYS A 72 10.19 2.48 -22.53
CA CYS A 72 9.15 1.73 -23.23
C CYS A 72 9.33 0.22 -23.02
N MET A 73 8.21 -0.48 -22.78
CA MET A 73 8.22 -1.93 -22.64
C MET A 73 7.89 -2.63 -23.95
N ALA A 74 8.38 -3.86 -24.13
CA ALA A 74 8.30 -4.61 -25.41
C ALA A 74 6.88 -4.80 -25.94
N HIS A 75 5.88 -4.94 -25.05
CA HIS A 75 4.49 -5.17 -25.43
C HIS A 75 3.59 -3.94 -25.26
N GLY A 76 4.18 -2.76 -25.24
CA GLY A 76 3.49 -1.49 -25.07
C GLY A 76 3.46 -1.03 -23.61
N GLY A 77 3.15 0.26 -23.42
CA GLY A 77 3.27 0.92 -22.13
C GLY A 77 4.71 1.38 -21.86
N PHE A 78 4.88 2.00 -20.70
CA PHE A 78 6.17 2.50 -20.25
C PHE A 78 6.26 2.41 -18.72
N VAL A 79 7.48 2.50 -18.21
CA VAL A 79 7.78 2.68 -16.80
C VAL A 79 8.54 3.99 -16.60
N LEU A 80 8.42 4.55 -15.42
CA LEU A 80 9.14 5.74 -14.99
C LEU A 80 10.36 5.29 -14.18
N VAL A 81 11.49 5.92 -14.43
CA VAL A 81 12.74 5.72 -13.70
C VAL A 81 13.44 7.06 -13.50
N ASP A 82 14.29 7.17 -12.51
CA ASP A 82 15.14 8.34 -12.37
C ASP A 82 16.10 8.46 -13.57
N ALA A 83 16.43 9.70 -13.96
CA ALA A 83 17.37 9.96 -15.05
C ALA A 83 18.74 9.29 -14.83
N ALA A 84 19.17 9.20 -13.58
CA ALA A 84 20.41 8.53 -13.19
C ALA A 84 20.41 7.01 -13.46
N ASP A 85 19.23 6.38 -13.38
CA ASP A 85 19.08 4.94 -13.63
C ASP A 85 18.73 4.61 -15.09
N TYR A 86 18.32 5.62 -15.86
CA TYR A 86 17.82 5.45 -17.22
C TYR A 86 18.82 4.80 -18.17
N GLU A 87 20.06 5.25 -18.16
CA GLU A 87 21.06 4.83 -19.17
C GLU A 87 21.35 3.33 -19.11
N TRP A 88 21.53 2.78 -17.91
CA TRP A 88 21.81 1.35 -17.77
C TRP A 88 20.55 0.48 -17.88
N LEU A 89 19.37 0.97 -17.43
CA LEU A 89 18.12 0.24 -17.56
C LEU A 89 17.62 0.17 -19.00
N SER A 90 17.82 1.24 -19.79
CA SER A 90 17.39 1.30 -21.19
C SER A 90 18.16 0.37 -22.13
N ARG A 91 19.31 -0.17 -21.69
CA ARG A 91 20.08 -1.19 -22.43
C ARG A 91 19.37 -2.54 -22.49
N HIS A 92 18.34 -2.74 -21.69
CA HIS A 92 17.61 -3.99 -21.59
C HIS A 92 16.20 -3.87 -22.17
N THR A 93 15.68 -4.99 -22.69
CA THR A 93 14.29 -5.09 -23.09
C THR A 93 13.43 -5.54 -21.91
N TRP A 94 12.51 -4.70 -21.49
CA TRP A 94 11.60 -4.94 -20.37
C TRP A 94 10.23 -5.37 -20.85
N THR A 95 9.60 -6.29 -20.11
CA THR A 95 8.24 -6.80 -20.30
C THR A 95 7.43 -6.66 -19.03
N VAL A 96 6.13 -6.86 -19.07
CA VAL A 96 5.27 -6.89 -17.89
C VAL A 96 5.16 -8.33 -17.37
N HIS A 97 5.53 -8.53 -16.11
CA HIS A 97 5.29 -9.78 -15.39
C HIS A 97 4.57 -9.50 -14.06
N SER A 98 3.37 -10.04 -13.90
CA SER A 98 2.51 -9.80 -12.72
C SER A 98 2.32 -8.31 -12.39
N GLY A 99 2.27 -7.47 -13.44
CA GLY A 99 2.12 -6.02 -13.33
C GLY A 99 3.41 -5.25 -13.03
N TYR A 100 4.55 -5.89 -12.92
CA TYR A 100 5.86 -5.27 -12.72
C TYR A 100 6.68 -5.29 -14.01
N ALA A 101 7.57 -4.32 -14.18
CA ALA A 101 8.60 -4.39 -15.20
C ALA A 101 9.62 -5.48 -14.85
N ALA A 102 9.82 -6.42 -15.77
CA ALA A 102 10.73 -7.52 -15.57
C ALA A 102 11.41 -7.92 -16.89
N ARG A 103 12.54 -8.60 -16.81
CA ARG A 103 13.28 -9.20 -17.92
C ARG A 103 13.77 -10.59 -17.57
N TYR A 104 14.03 -11.39 -18.56
CA TYR A 104 14.71 -12.66 -18.37
C TYR A 104 16.19 -12.52 -18.73
N GLU A 105 17.05 -13.02 -17.87
CA GLU A 105 18.47 -13.12 -18.14
C GLU A 105 18.99 -14.47 -17.63
N LYS A 106 19.62 -15.25 -18.53
CA LYS A 106 20.15 -16.59 -18.21
C LYS A 106 19.14 -17.49 -17.48
N GLY A 107 17.87 -17.47 -17.89
CA GLY A 107 16.79 -18.26 -17.28
C GLY A 107 16.23 -17.71 -15.96
N LYS A 108 16.73 -16.58 -15.47
CA LYS A 108 16.24 -15.93 -14.23
C LYS A 108 15.35 -14.76 -14.56
N LEU A 109 14.25 -14.64 -13.81
CA LEU A 109 13.36 -13.46 -13.87
C LEU A 109 13.92 -12.37 -12.98
N ILE A 110 14.22 -11.21 -13.57
CA ILE A 110 14.78 -10.03 -12.92
C ILE A 110 13.73 -8.93 -12.95
N PHE A 111 13.36 -8.43 -11.79
CA PHE A 111 12.42 -7.32 -11.63
C PHE A 111 13.17 -5.99 -11.55
N MET A 112 12.72 -4.97 -12.31
CA MET A 112 13.35 -3.66 -12.39
C MET A 112 13.51 -2.99 -11.01
N HIS A 113 12.43 -2.91 -10.23
CA HIS A 113 12.46 -2.31 -8.88
C HIS A 113 13.47 -2.99 -7.94
N ARG A 114 13.65 -4.32 -8.08
CA ARG A 114 14.64 -5.05 -7.27
C ARG A 114 16.07 -4.77 -7.74
N GLU A 115 16.27 -4.62 -9.03
CA GLU A 115 17.59 -4.29 -9.60
C GLU A 115 18.02 -2.86 -9.20
N ILE A 116 17.06 -1.90 -9.21
CA ILE A 116 17.29 -0.52 -8.76
C ILE A 116 17.63 -0.45 -7.27
N MET A 117 16.89 -1.15 -6.43
CA MET A 117 16.98 -1.01 -4.97
C MET A 117 17.94 -2.00 -4.30
N ASN A 118 18.31 -3.07 -5.00
CA ASN A 118 19.18 -4.14 -4.50
C ASN A 118 18.87 -4.53 -3.02
N PRO A 119 17.66 -5.05 -2.74
CA PRO A 119 17.23 -5.29 -1.37
C PRO A 119 18.11 -6.33 -0.68
N PRO A 120 18.43 -6.14 0.60
CA PRO A 120 19.13 -7.15 1.40
C PRO A 120 18.40 -8.50 1.39
N PRO A 121 19.09 -9.62 1.67
CA PRO A 121 18.46 -10.93 1.78
C PRO A 121 17.27 -10.92 2.75
N GLY A 122 16.15 -11.51 2.34
CA GLY A 122 14.93 -11.55 3.14
C GLY A 122 14.01 -10.33 2.98
N MET A 123 14.50 -9.22 2.44
CA MET A 123 13.69 -8.04 2.17
C MET A 123 13.07 -8.07 0.76
N VAL A 124 12.03 -7.30 0.60
CA VAL A 124 11.34 -7.04 -0.66
C VAL A 124 11.35 -5.54 -0.96
N VAL A 125 11.00 -5.16 -2.18
CA VAL A 125 10.83 -3.76 -2.56
C VAL A 125 9.35 -3.46 -2.69
N ASP A 126 8.91 -2.39 -2.04
CA ASP A 126 7.56 -1.87 -2.08
C ASP A 126 7.50 -0.59 -2.93
N HIS A 127 6.40 -0.42 -3.67
CA HIS A 127 6.06 0.84 -4.34
C HIS A 127 5.18 1.66 -3.39
N ILE A 128 5.70 2.77 -2.89
CA ILE A 128 5.06 3.58 -1.83
C ILE A 128 3.65 4.03 -2.23
N ASP A 129 3.48 4.46 -3.49
CA ASP A 129 2.20 4.88 -4.06
C ASP A 129 1.33 3.72 -4.60
N GLY A 130 1.84 2.48 -4.57
CA GLY A 130 1.21 1.29 -5.16
C GLY A 130 1.27 1.24 -6.69
N ASN A 131 1.87 2.24 -7.35
CA ASN A 131 2.00 2.33 -8.81
C ASN A 131 3.23 1.56 -9.32
N LYS A 132 3.06 0.31 -9.65
CA LYS A 132 4.14 -0.58 -10.12
C LYS A 132 4.96 -0.09 -11.33
N PRO A 133 4.40 0.65 -12.30
CA PRO A 133 5.15 1.33 -13.34
C PRO A 133 6.08 2.46 -12.86
N ASN A 134 5.89 3.01 -11.68
CA ASN A 134 6.71 4.09 -11.15
C ASN A 134 7.91 3.52 -10.37
N ASN A 135 9.02 3.30 -11.07
CA ASN A 135 10.26 2.75 -10.51
C ASN A 135 11.28 3.84 -10.13
N CYS A 136 10.85 5.08 -9.91
CA CYS A 136 11.72 6.11 -9.33
C CYS A 136 12.10 5.74 -7.90
N ARG A 137 13.35 5.98 -7.51
CA ARG A 137 13.88 5.67 -6.16
C ARG A 137 13.08 6.32 -5.04
N SER A 138 12.54 7.53 -5.29
CA SER A 138 11.65 8.24 -4.35
C SER A 138 10.33 7.51 -4.08
N ASN A 139 9.91 6.62 -4.99
CA ASN A 139 8.71 5.78 -4.86
C ASN A 139 9.01 4.35 -4.41
N LEU A 140 10.28 3.97 -4.34
CA LEU A 140 10.70 2.63 -3.96
C LEU A 140 11.27 2.61 -2.55
N ARG A 141 10.99 1.56 -1.79
CA ARG A 141 11.60 1.32 -0.48
C ARG A 141 11.84 -0.15 -0.22
N ASN A 142 12.95 -0.46 0.43
CA ASN A 142 13.19 -1.79 0.95
C ASN A 142 12.35 -2.01 2.21
N CYS A 143 11.70 -3.15 2.32
CA CYS A 143 10.82 -3.47 3.44
C CYS A 143 10.76 -4.99 3.68
N THR A 144 10.25 -5.37 4.84
CA THR A 144 9.88 -6.75 5.12
C THR A 144 8.62 -7.13 4.34
N ARG A 145 8.34 -8.43 4.23
CA ARG A 145 7.09 -8.91 3.62
C ARG A 145 5.86 -8.43 4.38
N GLN A 146 5.96 -8.29 5.69
CA GLN A 146 4.89 -7.81 6.55
C GLN A 146 4.58 -6.34 6.28
N GLU A 147 5.59 -5.47 6.28
CA GLU A 147 5.44 -4.05 5.95
C GLU A 147 4.84 -3.84 4.55
N ASN A 148 5.27 -4.64 3.56
CA ASN A 148 4.69 -4.59 2.23
C ASN A 148 3.20 -4.97 2.21
N LEU A 149 2.76 -5.93 3.06
CA LEU A 149 1.36 -6.27 3.20
C LEU A 149 0.53 -5.13 3.80
N GLN A 150 1.11 -4.33 4.68
CA GLN A 150 0.46 -3.17 5.31
C GLN A 150 0.15 -2.07 4.29
N ASN A 151 1.01 -1.88 3.28
CA ASN A 151 0.80 -0.90 2.19
C ASN A 151 -0.20 -1.38 1.10
N ARG A 152 -0.77 -2.58 1.21
CA ARG A 152 -1.75 -3.04 0.21
C ARG A 152 -3.07 -2.27 0.32
N PRO A 153 -3.72 -1.98 -0.83
CA PRO A 153 -5.08 -1.44 -0.85
C PRO A 153 -6.07 -2.42 -0.20
N LYS A 154 -7.31 -1.97 -0.02
CA LYS A 154 -8.39 -2.83 0.46
C LYS A 154 -8.62 -4.03 -0.47
N ARG A 155 -9.16 -5.12 0.07
CA ARG A 155 -9.62 -6.26 -0.72
C ARG A 155 -10.91 -5.91 -1.46
N LEU A 156 -11.04 -6.41 -2.68
CA LEU A 156 -12.19 -6.12 -3.55
C LEU A 156 -13.51 -6.69 -3.01
N ASP A 157 -13.44 -7.80 -2.29
CA ASP A 157 -14.57 -8.55 -1.70
C ASP A 157 -15.06 -7.99 -0.36
N SER A 158 -14.54 -6.84 0.09
CA SER A 158 -14.95 -6.28 1.38
C SER A 158 -16.25 -5.50 1.28
N ALA A 159 -17.15 -5.65 2.27
CA ALA A 159 -18.43 -4.97 2.34
C ALA A 159 -18.33 -3.43 2.39
N SER A 160 -17.24 -2.90 2.95
CA SER A 160 -16.94 -1.47 2.97
C SER A 160 -16.15 -1.05 1.76
N ARG A 161 -16.35 0.17 1.28
CA ARG A 161 -15.51 0.83 0.27
C ARG A 161 -14.12 1.24 0.80
N PHE A 162 -13.91 1.19 2.11
CA PHE A 162 -12.66 1.57 2.78
C PHE A 162 -11.90 0.36 3.28
N LYS A 163 -10.57 0.50 3.37
CA LYS A 163 -9.70 -0.53 3.95
C LYS A 163 -9.89 -0.61 5.46
N GLY A 164 -9.95 -1.85 5.97
CA GLY A 164 -9.96 -2.14 7.40
C GLY A 164 -11.26 -1.79 8.12
N ILE A 165 -12.36 -1.61 7.37
CA ILE A 165 -13.66 -1.25 7.93
C ILE A 165 -14.60 -2.44 7.86
N TYR A 166 -15.29 -2.67 8.97
CA TYR A 166 -16.22 -3.78 9.15
C TYR A 166 -17.56 -3.27 9.69
N TYR A 167 -18.62 -3.86 9.16
CA TYR A 167 -19.98 -3.57 9.60
C TYR A 167 -20.48 -4.68 10.51
N GLU A 168 -20.91 -4.32 11.70
CA GLU A 168 -21.59 -5.23 12.61
C GLU A 168 -23.10 -5.10 12.45
N LYS A 169 -23.72 -6.15 11.93
CA LYS A 169 -25.17 -6.16 11.64
C LYS A 169 -26.02 -5.89 12.89
N ARG A 170 -25.56 -6.30 14.05
CA ARG A 170 -26.13 -5.97 15.36
C ARG A 170 -25.01 -5.36 16.20
N PRO A 171 -25.00 -4.06 16.47
CA PRO A 171 -26.11 -3.08 16.49
C PRO A 171 -26.28 -2.22 15.22
N GLY A 172 -25.76 -2.58 14.08
CA GLY A 172 -25.87 -1.77 12.85
C GLY A 172 -24.83 -0.66 12.77
N LYS A 173 -23.59 -0.93 13.22
CA LYS A 173 -22.53 0.05 13.37
C LYS A 173 -21.23 -0.39 12.69
N TRP A 174 -20.37 0.55 12.43
CA TRP A 174 -19.07 0.37 11.80
C TRP A 174 -17.95 0.37 12.84
N HIS A 175 -16.89 -0.37 12.58
CA HIS A 175 -15.64 -0.26 13.34
C HIS A 175 -14.43 -0.44 12.41
N ALA A 176 -13.30 0.10 12.81
CA ALA A 176 -12.03 -0.14 12.16
C ALA A 176 -11.27 -1.29 12.84
N ARG A 177 -10.53 -2.06 12.02
CA ARG A 177 -9.67 -3.14 12.49
C ARG A 177 -8.37 -3.16 11.69
N ALA A 178 -7.27 -3.37 12.41
CA ALA A 178 -5.95 -3.63 11.84
C ALA A 178 -5.29 -4.78 12.61
N ASP A 179 -4.52 -5.59 11.91
CA ASP A 179 -3.81 -6.73 12.49
C ASP A 179 -2.29 -6.48 12.41
N LEU A 180 -1.59 -6.67 13.53
CA LEU A 180 -0.13 -6.56 13.62
C LEU A 180 0.40 -7.69 14.50
N ASP A 181 1.37 -8.46 14.00
CA ASP A 181 2.04 -9.56 14.71
C ASP A 181 1.08 -10.62 15.32
N GLY A 182 -0.04 -10.86 14.63
CA GLY A 182 -1.07 -11.78 15.09
C GLY A 182 -2.04 -11.18 16.11
N GLU A 183 -1.80 -9.96 16.57
CA GLU A 183 -2.69 -9.21 17.44
C GLU A 183 -3.68 -8.37 16.63
N GLN A 184 -4.94 -8.37 17.05
CA GLN A 184 -6.01 -7.62 16.40
C GLN A 184 -6.33 -6.36 17.18
N PHE A 185 -6.20 -5.22 16.53
CA PHE A 185 -6.53 -3.90 17.05
C PHE A 185 -7.87 -3.44 16.46
N ARG A 186 -8.78 -3.03 17.34
CA ARG A 186 -10.13 -2.56 16.94
C ARG A 186 -10.43 -1.21 17.58
N THR A 187 -11.19 -0.40 16.85
CA THR A 187 -11.78 0.83 17.40
C THR A 187 -13.14 0.55 18.04
N GLY A 188 -13.68 1.55 18.74
CA GLY A 188 -15.08 1.54 19.13
C GLY A 188 -16.04 1.51 17.94
N LEU A 189 -17.31 1.23 18.21
CA LEU A 189 -18.38 1.22 17.22
C LEU A 189 -18.80 2.65 16.86
N MET A 190 -19.05 2.91 15.58
CA MET A 190 -19.38 4.21 15.01
C MET A 190 -20.60 4.07 14.09
N ASP A 191 -21.43 5.10 14.05
CA ASP A 191 -22.63 5.11 13.20
C ASP A 191 -22.28 5.43 11.73
N ASP A 192 -21.18 6.11 11.49
CA ASP A 192 -20.76 6.57 10.16
C ASP A 192 -19.53 5.80 9.64
N GLU A 193 -19.62 5.31 8.40
CA GLU A 193 -18.57 4.56 7.72
C GLU A 193 -17.29 5.40 7.50
N VAL A 194 -17.44 6.71 7.19
CA VAL A 194 -16.32 7.62 6.95
C VAL A 194 -15.58 7.92 8.25
N GLN A 195 -16.31 8.07 9.36
CA GLN A 195 -15.69 8.22 10.67
C GLN A 195 -14.88 6.99 11.05
N ALA A 196 -15.42 5.80 10.80
CA ALA A 196 -14.69 4.56 11.02
C ALA A 196 -13.45 4.48 10.13
N ALA A 197 -13.53 4.90 8.86
CA ALA A 197 -12.39 4.91 7.94
C ALA A 197 -11.28 5.90 8.37
N ARG A 198 -11.63 7.07 8.88
CA ARG A 198 -10.66 7.99 9.49
C ARG A 198 -10.07 7.45 10.78
N ALA A 199 -10.86 6.71 11.55
CA ALA A 199 -10.35 6.02 12.74
C ALA A 199 -9.38 4.87 12.37
N TYR A 200 -9.65 4.16 11.26
CA TYR A 200 -8.69 3.22 10.69
C TYR A 200 -7.37 3.90 10.33
N ASP A 201 -7.41 5.03 9.65
CA ASP A 201 -6.21 5.72 9.21
C ASP A 201 -5.34 6.13 10.41
N ARG A 202 -5.94 6.61 11.50
CA ARG A 202 -5.21 6.87 12.76
C ARG A 202 -4.56 5.61 13.32
N LEU A 203 -5.35 4.55 13.45
CA LEU A 203 -4.88 3.26 13.93
C LEU A 203 -3.76 2.69 13.04
N ALA A 204 -3.92 2.78 11.72
CA ALA A 204 -2.94 2.29 10.76
C ALA A 204 -1.62 3.07 10.84
N VAL A 205 -1.66 4.40 10.99
CA VAL A 205 -0.44 5.20 11.17
C VAL A 205 0.25 4.86 12.49
N GLU A 206 -0.51 4.73 13.57
CA GLU A 206 0.05 4.33 14.86
C GLU A 206 0.69 2.93 14.82
N LEU A 207 0.11 1.99 14.10
CA LEU A 207 0.61 0.61 14.03
C LEU A 207 1.71 0.42 12.99
N PHE A 208 1.62 1.07 11.84
CA PHE A 208 2.42 0.78 10.64
C PHE A 208 3.30 1.96 10.19
N GLY A 209 3.13 3.13 10.78
CA GLY A 209 3.93 4.32 10.44
C GLY A 209 3.90 4.66 8.95
N ALA A 210 5.07 4.74 8.36
CA ALA A 210 5.24 5.04 6.94
C ALA A 210 4.64 3.98 6.00
N PHE A 211 4.45 2.73 6.47
CA PHE A 211 3.89 1.64 5.68
C PHE A 211 2.36 1.57 5.72
N ALA A 212 1.70 2.47 6.44
CA ALA A 212 0.26 2.53 6.51
C ALA A 212 -0.35 2.90 5.14
N TYR A 213 -1.21 2.02 4.60
CA TYR A 213 -2.11 2.40 3.52
C TYR A 213 -3.29 3.16 4.12
N LEU A 214 -3.55 4.38 3.64
CA LEU A 214 -4.57 5.25 4.19
C LEU A 214 -5.77 5.37 3.25
N ASN A 215 -6.96 5.48 3.83
CA ASN A 215 -8.19 5.75 3.09
C ASN A 215 -8.26 7.23 2.67
N PHE A 216 -7.71 8.13 3.50
CA PHE A 216 -7.66 9.58 3.30
C PHE A 216 -6.21 10.08 3.45
N PRO A 217 -5.33 9.80 2.47
CA PRO A 217 -3.92 10.20 2.56
C PRO A 217 -3.73 11.72 2.62
N GLU A 218 -4.67 12.49 2.10
CA GLU A 218 -4.70 13.95 2.13
C GLU A 218 -4.81 14.54 3.54
N ASP A 219 -5.38 13.79 4.49
CA ASP A 219 -5.48 14.20 5.89
C ASP A 219 -4.15 14.05 6.65
N TRP A 220 -3.12 13.46 6.01
CA TRP A 220 -1.88 13.03 6.66
C TRP A 220 -0.63 13.54 5.96
N THR A 221 0.01 14.56 6.50
CA THR A 221 1.34 14.97 6.07
C THR A 221 2.41 13.99 6.57
N PRO A 222 3.62 13.94 5.97
CA PRO A 222 4.73 13.11 6.45
C PRO A 222 5.08 13.39 7.92
N GLU A 223 5.06 14.66 8.33
CA GLU A 223 5.36 15.11 9.71
C GLU A 223 4.31 14.56 10.67
N ARG A 224 3.02 14.73 10.36
CA ARG A 224 1.91 14.22 11.16
C ARG A 224 1.94 12.70 11.32
N ARG A 225 2.34 11.97 10.25
CA ARG A 225 2.53 10.51 10.32
C ARG A 225 3.66 10.15 11.27
N SER A 226 4.79 10.84 11.16
CA SER A 226 5.97 10.61 12.00
C SER A 226 5.66 10.87 13.48
N GLU A 227 4.99 11.96 13.78
CA GLU A 227 4.56 12.29 15.16
C GLU A 227 3.60 11.26 15.75
N ALA A 228 2.61 10.83 14.99
CA ALA A 228 1.64 9.83 15.45
C ALA A 228 2.31 8.48 15.73
N PHE A 229 3.25 8.08 14.89
CA PHE A 229 4.02 6.84 15.06
C PHE A 229 4.97 6.92 16.27
N ALA A 230 5.67 8.03 16.44
CA ALA A 230 6.57 8.24 17.58
C ALA A 230 5.83 8.22 18.94
N LYS A 231 4.62 8.77 19.00
CA LYS A 231 3.77 8.69 20.21
C LYS A 231 3.46 7.24 20.58
N LYS A 232 3.22 6.38 19.61
CA LYS A 232 2.97 4.95 19.86
C LYS A 232 4.20 4.25 20.40
N GLU A 233 5.37 4.45 19.81
CA GLU A 233 6.62 3.86 20.30
C GLU A 233 6.85 4.19 21.77
N THR A 234 6.63 5.47 22.15
CA THR A 234 6.71 5.91 23.54
C THR A 234 5.71 5.19 24.44
N ILE A 235 4.44 5.07 24.02
CA ILE A 235 3.40 4.37 24.79
C ILE A 235 3.71 2.88 24.88
N HIS A 236 4.21 2.26 23.83
CA HIS A 236 4.58 0.85 23.82
C HIS A 236 5.76 0.58 24.75
N ALA A 237 6.80 1.40 24.72
CA ALA A 237 7.95 1.33 25.62
C ALA A 237 7.53 1.48 27.09
N LEU A 238 6.64 2.42 27.39
CA LEU A 238 6.09 2.60 28.75
C LEU A 238 5.27 1.38 29.22
N ARG A 239 4.48 0.77 28.34
CA ARG A 239 3.71 -0.46 28.65
C ARG A 239 4.64 -1.64 28.91
N GLN A 240 5.67 -1.83 28.08
CA GLN A 240 6.67 -2.89 28.29
C GLN A 240 7.43 -2.70 29.62
N ALA A 241 7.92 -1.50 29.90
CA ALA A 241 8.60 -1.21 31.15
C ALA A 241 7.70 -1.46 32.39
N LYS A 242 6.41 -1.15 32.28
CA LYS A 242 5.43 -1.44 33.34
C LYS A 242 5.18 -2.94 33.52
N ALA A 243 5.09 -3.70 32.43
CA ALA A 243 4.92 -5.16 32.43
C ALA A 243 6.15 -5.85 33.04
N GLU A 244 7.35 -5.47 32.63
CA GLU A 244 8.61 -5.99 33.19
C GLU A 244 8.72 -5.70 34.69
N LYS A 245 8.34 -4.50 35.12
CA LYS A 245 8.33 -4.12 36.54
C LYS A 245 7.32 -4.96 37.34
N ALA A 246 6.18 -5.27 36.74
CA ALA A 246 5.18 -6.16 37.35
C ALA A 246 5.70 -7.59 37.49
N GLN A 247 6.31 -8.14 36.44
CA GLN A 247 6.92 -9.48 36.47
C GLN A 247 8.04 -9.59 37.50
N ARG A 248 8.94 -8.59 37.58
CA ARG A 248 9.98 -8.55 38.62
C ARG A 248 9.43 -8.50 40.03
N ARG A 249 8.31 -7.80 40.26
CA ARG A 249 7.64 -7.77 41.57
C ARG A 249 7.04 -9.13 41.92
N GLU A 250 6.41 -9.78 40.95
CA GLU A 250 5.84 -11.12 41.11
C GLU A 250 6.90 -12.16 41.44
N ALA A 251 8.01 -12.18 40.67
CA ALA A 251 9.14 -13.07 40.92
C ALA A 251 9.73 -12.90 42.34
N LYS A 252 9.89 -11.63 42.79
CA LYS A 252 10.35 -11.36 44.17
C LYS A 252 9.35 -11.86 45.22
N ARG A 253 8.04 -11.74 44.98
CA ARG A 253 7.02 -12.28 45.91
C ARG A 253 7.09 -13.80 45.99
N GLN A 254 7.26 -14.49 44.86
CA GLN A 254 7.37 -15.94 44.82
C GLN A 254 8.67 -16.41 45.52
N GLU A 255 9.78 -15.72 45.33
CA GLU A 255 11.03 -16.02 46.01
C GLU A 255 10.93 -15.84 47.54
N GLN A 256 10.26 -14.79 47.99
CA GLN A 256 10.03 -14.54 49.42
C GLN A 256 9.04 -15.54 50.04
N ALA A 257 8.03 -16.01 49.26
CA ALA A 257 7.12 -17.03 49.71
C ALA A 257 7.78 -18.39 49.84
N GLY A 258 8.68 -18.76 48.91
CA GLY A 258 9.45 -20.00 48.97
C GLY A 258 10.47 -20.07 50.14
N ARG A 259 10.95 -18.91 50.64
CA ARG A 259 11.84 -18.82 51.82
C ARG A 259 11.10 -18.94 53.16
N ARG A 260 9.74 -18.91 53.14
CA ARG A 260 8.91 -18.96 54.37
C ARG A 260 8.34 -20.32 54.67
N THR A 261 8.62 -21.36 53.91
CA THR A 261 8.27 -22.76 54.25
C THR A 261 9.34 -23.28 55.23
N PRO A 262 9.01 -23.45 56.51
CA PRO A 262 9.94 -24.10 57.43
C PRO A 262 10.04 -25.56 57.09
N GLU A 263 11.28 -26.10 57.06
CA GLU A 263 11.51 -27.53 57.14
C GLU A 263 10.84 -28.05 58.43
N GLN A 264 9.88 -28.96 58.25
CA GLN A 264 9.38 -29.79 59.31
C GLN A 264 10.05 -31.15 59.23
#